data_83baf7fefee86b117358e10ed2fedb1b
#
_entry.id   83baf7fefee86b117358e10ed2fedb1b
#
_cell.length_a   1.000
_cell.length_b   1.000
_cell.length_c   1.000
_cell.angle_alpha   90.00
_cell.angle_beta   90.00
_cell.angle_gamma   90.00
#
_symmetry.space_group_name_H-M   'P 1'
#
loop_
_entity.id
_entity.type
_entity.pdbx_description
1 polymer ?
#
loop_
_entity_poly.entity_id
_entity_poly.type
_entity_poly.pdbx_seq_one_letter_code
_entity_poly.pdbx_strand_id
1 'polypeptide(L)'
;MAKEYSYAIDRSKAVAATETALKKVVFAAAKQIVGLSSKYRRGKRLSAEKTFLQEAQSIATGMTDRVENIIGQYALAATKRLNVDEGGVSAFLSAQYYGATSRQRTSAYLANFAEDIVRMAKAGVLMGYDEQKILSAVRTGYKDPYLSSVITKARRYDINIASPSYGKGIFKAAYHNIIRNAQQMVAVAWGIAEQAYGKEHGAVAYRVFRGSSYLCPICDDETTYIHHFGDPYPPFHLNCRCFVKFIYNEEKNE
;
A
#
# COMPACT_ATOMS: atom_id res chain seq x y z
N MET A 1 3.77 -9.81 29.80
CA MET A 1 4.70 -8.99 28.97
C MET A 1 5.02 -9.58 27.59
N ALA A 2 5.25 -10.88 27.43
CA ALA A 2 5.63 -11.45 26.13
C ALA A 2 4.52 -11.45 25.04
N LYS A 3 3.23 -11.51 25.41
CA LYS A 3 2.11 -11.56 24.43
C LYS A 3 1.88 -10.25 23.67
N GLU A 4 1.99 -9.10 24.31
CA GLU A 4 1.68 -7.78 23.69
C GLU A 4 2.69 -7.37 22.61
N TYR A 5 3.99 -7.64 22.83
CA TYR A 5 5.00 -7.45 21.78
C TYR A 5 4.80 -8.36 20.57
N SER A 6 4.21 -9.54 20.78
CA SER A 6 3.94 -10.49 19.70
C SER A 6 2.93 -9.94 18.69
N TYR A 7 1.91 -9.19 19.12
CA TYR A 7 0.91 -8.61 18.21
C TYR A 7 1.48 -7.51 17.32
N ALA A 8 2.34 -6.63 17.85
CA ALA A 8 3.03 -5.62 17.06
C ALA A 8 3.95 -6.25 16.00
N ILE A 9 4.60 -7.35 16.33
CA ILE A 9 5.42 -8.14 15.40
C ILE A 9 4.53 -8.78 14.32
N ASP A 10 3.42 -9.39 14.72
CA ASP A 10 2.48 -10.04 13.78
C ASP A 10 1.85 -9.01 12.83
N ARG A 11 1.46 -7.83 13.32
CA ARG A 11 1.03 -6.71 12.47
C ARG A 11 2.10 -6.30 11.46
N SER A 12 3.35 -6.15 11.93
CA SER A 12 4.46 -5.79 11.04
C SER A 12 4.71 -6.86 9.96
N LYS A 13 4.61 -8.14 10.32
CA LYS A 13 4.69 -9.25 9.37
C LYS A 13 3.54 -9.23 8.36
N ALA A 14 2.30 -8.99 8.80
CA ALA A 14 1.14 -8.90 7.92
C ALA A 14 1.29 -7.75 6.90
N VAL A 15 1.74 -6.57 7.35
CA VAL A 15 2.01 -5.42 6.48
C VAL A 15 3.09 -5.73 5.45
N ALA A 16 4.19 -6.38 5.84
CA ALA A 16 5.27 -6.78 4.92
C ALA A 16 4.81 -7.87 3.92
N ALA A 17 4.02 -8.84 4.39
CA ALA A 17 3.46 -9.89 3.54
C ALA A 17 2.47 -9.32 2.53
N THR A 18 1.66 -8.34 2.91
CA THR A 18 0.77 -7.59 2.00
C THR A 18 1.56 -6.97 0.85
N GLU A 19 2.65 -6.27 1.14
CA GLU A 19 3.52 -5.70 0.11
C GLU A 19 4.05 -6.78 -0.84
N THR A 20 4.53 -7.89 -0.29
CA THR A 20 5.09 -8.99 -1.09
C THR A 20 4.05 -9.61 -2.01
N ALA A 21 2.82 -9.82 -1.53
CA ALA A 21 1.72 -10.35 -2.32
C ALA A 21 1.30 -9.37 -3.43
N LEU A 22 1.18 -8.08 -3.11
CA LEU A 22 0.80 -7.05 -4.06
C LEU A 22 1.84 -6.84 -5.17
N LYS A 23 3.13 -6.91 -4.85
CA LYS A 23 4.19 -6.85 -5.87
C LYS A 23 3.96 -7.85 -7.00
N LYS A 24 3.54 -9.08 -6.68
CA LYS A 24 3.24 -10.11 -7.69
C LYS A 24 2.08 -9.70 -8.59
N VAL A 25 0.99 -9.17 -8.02
CA VAL A 25 -0.21 -8.75 -8.78
C VAL A 25 0.12 -7.56 -9.68
N VAL A 26 0.76 -6.54 -9.13
CA VAL A 26 1.07 -5.30 -9.86
C VAL A 26 2.08 -5.58 -10.98
N PHE A 27 3.09 -6.42 -10.75
CA PHE A 27 4.02 -6.80 -11.82
C PHE A 27 3.40 -7.72 -12.87
N ALA A 28 2.40 -8.52 -12.52
CA ALA A 28 1.63 -9.27 -13.51
C ALA A 28 0.85 -8.32 -14.45
N ALA A 29 0.22 -7.28 -13.90
CA ALA A 29 -0.40 -6.23 -14.71
C ALA A 29 0.61 -5.50 -15.60
N ALA A 30 1.77 -5.10 -15.05
CA ALA A 30 2.84 -4.47 -15.83
C ALA A 30 3.30 -5.34 -16.99
N LYS A 31 3.47 -6.65 -16.75
CA LYS A 31 3.86 -7.61 -17.81
C LYS A 31 2.83 -7.67 -18.93
N GLN A 32 1.53 -7.70 -18.60
CA GLN A 32 0.47 -7.73 -19.59
C GLN A 32 0.43 -6.42 -20.40
N ILE A 33 0.56 -5.26 -19.75
CA ILE A 33 0.56 -3.95 -20.40
C ILE A 33 1.78 -3.79 -21.33
N VAL A 34 2.96 -4.20 -20.87
CA VAL A 34 4.19 -4.16 -21.69
C VAL A 34 4.04 -5.12 -22.89
N GLY A 35 3.54 -6.35 -22.68
CA GLY A 35 3.27 -7.30 -23.77
C GLY A 35 2.24 -6.74 -24.78
N LEU A 36 1.21 -6.04 -24.31
CA LEU A 36 0.24 -5.38 -25.18
C LEU A 36 0.88 -4.33 -26.10
N SER A 37 2.01 -3.74 -25.70
CA SER A 37 2.69 -2.72 -26.51
C SER A 37 3.13 -3.23 -27.89
N SER A 38 3.40 -4.54 -28.05
CA SER A 38 3.76 -5.16 -29.32
C SER A 38 2.65 -5.00 -30.37
N LYS A 39 1.37 -5.10 -29.98
CA LYS A 39 0.20 -4.90 -30.85
C LYS A 39 0.20 -3.50 -31.47
N TYR A 40 0.68 -2.52 -30.73
CA TYR A 40 0.66 -1.09 -31.10
C TYR A 40 1.99 -0.59 -31.66
N ARG A 41 3.03 -1.41 -31.65
CA ARG A 41 4.36 -1.02 -32.09
C ARG A 41 4.43 -0.91 -33.62
N ARG A 42 4.95 0.21 -34.12
CA ARG A 42 5.27 0.46 -35.52
C ARG A 42 6.70 1.03 -35.60
N GLY A 43 7.66 0.13 -35.76
CA GLY A 43 9.09 0.50 -35.70
C GLY A 43 9.47 1.00 -34.28
N LYS A 44 9.90 2.26 -34.22
CA LYS A 44 10.27 2.94 -32.95
C LYS A 44 9.16 3.81 -32.38
N ARG A 45 7.90 3.63 -32.77
CA ARG A 45 6.76 4.40 -32.28
C ARG A 45 5.63 3.47 -31.85
N LEU A 46 4.77 3.96 -30.98
CA LEU A 46 3.48 3.36 -30.68
C LEU A 46 2.39 4.06 -31.51
N SER A 47 1.56 3.28 -32.19
CA SER A 47 0.35 3.76 -32.86
C SER A 47 -0.84 3.69 -31.92
N ALA A 48 -1.94 4.41 -32.24
CA ALA A 48 -3.20 4.36 -31.49
C ALA A 48 -3.02 4.49 -29.96
N GLU A 49 -2.24 5.48 -29.54
CA GLU A 49 -1.85 5.66 -28.12
C GLU A 49 -3.05 5.73 -27.16
N LYS A 50 -4.16 6.36 -27.60
CA LYS A 50 -5.37 6.45 -26.78
C LYS A 50 -5.99 5.07 -26.52
N THR A 51 -6.09 4.23 -27.55
CA THR A 51 -6.62 2.87 -27.43
C THR A 51 -5.69 2.00 -26.59
N PHE A 52 -4.37 2.13 -26.78
CA PHE A 52 -3.39 1.43 -25.95
C PHE A 52 -3.53 1.80 -24.47
N LEU A 53 -3.71 3.08 -24.16
CA LEU A 53 -3.93 3.53 -22.79
C LEU A 53 -5.23 2.96 -22.19
N GLN A 54 -6.32 2.97 -22.95
CA GLN A 54 -7.61 2.41 -22.51
C GLN A 54 -7.51 0.91 -22.20
N GLU A 55 -6.90 0.12 -23.09
CA GLU A 55 -6.68 -1.30 -22.87
C GLU A 55 -5.75 -1.54 -21.66
N ALA A 56 -4.69 -0.74 -21.51
CA ALA A 56 -3.79 -0.81 -20.36
C ALA A 56 -4.51 -0.49 -19.04
N GLN A 57 -5.36 0.52 -19.02
CA GLN A 57 -6.18 0.86 -17.85
C GLN A 57 -7.16 -0.26 -17.52
N SER A 58 -7.79 -0.88 -18.51
CA SER A 58 -8.67 -2.04 -18.32
C SER A 58 -7.94 -3.22 -17.69
N ILE A 59 -6.72 -3.54 -18.16
CA ILE A 59 -5.87 -4.59 -17.58
C ILE A 59 -5.56 -4.27 -16.11
N ALA A 60 -5.12 -3.05 -15.82
CA ALA A 60 -4.72 -2.68 -14.46
C ALA A 60 -5.91 -2.63 -13.49
N THR A 61 -7.00 -1.96 -13.87
CA THR A 61 -8.20 -1.86 -13.02
C THR A 61 -8.89 -3.21 -12.83
N GLY A 62 -8.77 -4.13 -13.79
CA GLY A 62 -9.19 -5.52 -13.65
C GLY A 62 -8.48 -6.29 -12.53
N MET A 63 -7.39 -5.75 -11.98
CA MET A 63 -6.71 -6.31 -10.80
C MET A 63 -7.28 -5.82 -9.47
N THR A 64 -8.25 -4.90 -9.47
CA THR A 64 -8.80 -4.30 -8.24
C THR A 64 -9.27 -5.35 -7.25
N ASP A 65 -10.06 -6.33 -7.68
CA ASP A 65 -10.56 -7.40 -6.79
C ASP A 65 -9.42 -8.21 -6.17
N ARG A 66 -8.38 -8.49 -6.93
CA ARG A 66 -7.22 -9.24 -6.43
C ARG A 66 -6.47 -8.46 -5.37
N VAL A 67 -6.33 -7.14 -5.54
CA VAL A 67 -5.70 -6.25 -4.56
C VAL A 67 -6.55 -6.16 -3.30
N GLU A 68 -7.86 -5.92 -3.43
CA GLU A 68 -8.78 -5.84 -2.28
C GLU A 68 -8.88 -7.17 -1.52
N ASN A 69 -8.86 -8.31 -2.22
CA ASN A 69 -8.83 -9.63 -1.57
C ASN A 69 -7.54 -9.84 -0.77
N ILE A 70 -6.38 -9.38 -1.26
CA ILE A 70 -5.12 -9.42 -0.50
C ILE A 70 -5.23 -8.52 0.75
N ILE A 71 -5.74 -7.31 0.61
CA ILE A 71 -5.98 -6.41 1.76
C ILE A 71 -6.87 -7.09 2.79
N GLY A 72 -8.03 -7.60 2.36
CA GLY A 72 -8.98 -8.29 3.22
C GLY A 72 -8.38 -9.50 3.93
N GLN A 73 -7.65 -10.34 3.22
CA GLN A 73 -6.98 -11.52 3.78
C GLN A 73 -6.03 -11.16 4.92
N TYR A 74 -5.14 -10.18 4.73
CA TYR A 74 -4.18 -9.79 5.75
C TYR A 74 -4.77 -8.92 6.85
N ALA A 75 -5.82 -8.17 6.57
CA ALA A 75 -6.58 -7.41 7.57
C ALA A 75 -7.36 -8.35 8.52
N LEU A 76 -8.12 -9.29 7.96
CA LEU A 76 -8.90 -10.26 8.75
C LEU A 76 -8.03 -11.31 9.44
N ALA A 77 -6.77 -11.46 9.07
CA ALA A 77 -5.83 -12.28 9.82
C ALA A 77 -5.64 -11.78 11.26
N ALA A 78 -5.85 -10.49 11.51
CA ALA A 78 -5.79 -9.90 12.86
C ALA A 78 -6.88 -10.48 13.77
N THR A 79 -8.13 -10.54 13.31
CA THR A 79 -9.25 -11.03 14.11
C THR A 79 -9.08 -12.51 14.46
N LYS A 80 -8.63 -13.31 13.52
CA LYS A 80 -8.28 -14.72 13.75
C LYS A 80 -7.13 -14.88 14.74
N ARG A 81 -6.09 -14.06 14.61
CA ARG A 81 -4.90 -14.12 15.48
C ARG A 81 -5.21 -13.72 16.92
N LEU A 82 -6.11 -12.77 17.10
CA LEU A 82 -6.50 -12.22 18.40
C LEU A 82 -7.74 -12.90 18.97
N ASN A 83 -8.43 -13.72 18.17
CA ASN A 83 -9.69 -14.38 18.50
C ASN A 83 -10.78 -13.39 18.94
N VAL A 84 -10.98 -12.35 18.12
CA VAL A 84 -12.01 -11.32 18.30
C VAL A 84 -12.99 -11.31 17.13
N ASP A 85 -14.14 -10.68 17.33
CA ASP A 85 -15.14 -10.50 16.27
C ASP A 85 -14.59 -9.71 15.09
N GLU A 86 -14.98 -10.12 13.88
CA GLU A 86 -14.49 -9.49 12.64
C GLU A 86 -15.32 -8.27 12.21
N GLY A 87 -16.46 -8.02 12.85
CA GLY A 87 -17.41 -6.98 12.43
C GLY A 87 -16.78 -5.60 12.36
N GLY A 88 -15.98 -5.22 13.36
CA GLY A 88 -15.28 -3.93 13.38
C GLY A 88 -14.28 -3.77 12.23
N VAL A 89 -13.51 -4.81 11.92
CA VAL A 89 -12.55 -4.80 10.80
C VAL A 89 -13.29 -4.79 9.46
N SER A 90 -14.34 -5.58 9.31
CA SER A 90 -15.16 -5.64 8.10
C SER A 90 -15.86 -4.31 7.81
N ALA A 91 -16.41 -3.67 8.83
CA ALA A 91 -16.99 -2.34 8.75
C ALA A 91 -15.95 -1.30 8.30
N PHE A 92 -14.74 -1.35 8.87
CA PHE A 92 -13.64 -0.48 8.45
C PHE A 92 -13.26 -0.68 6.98
N LEU A 93 -13.12 -1.91 6.52
CA LEU A 93 -12.71 -2.21 5.15
C LEU A 93 -13.74 -1.74 4.10
N SER A 94 -15.02 -1.72 4.46
CA SER A 94 -16.12 -1.28 3.59
C SER A 94 -16.42 0.22 3.68
N ALA A 95 -15.92 0.91 4.71
CA ALA A 95 -16.19 2.32 4.95
C ALA A 95 -15.53 3.26 3.94
N GLN A 96 -16.09 4.45 3.84
CA GLN A 96 -15.47 5.55 3.11
C GLN A 96 -14.60 6.39 4.06
N TYR A 97 -13.37 6.67 3.64
CA TYR A 97 -12.47 7.58 4.32
C TYR A 97 -12.01 8.66 3.36
N TYR A 98 -12.11 9.91 3.76
CA TYR A 98 -11.78 11.05 2.89
C TYR A 98 -12.47 10.97 1.52
N GLY A 99 -13.76 10.64 1.54
CA GLY A 99 -14.63 10.64 0.35
C GLY A 99 -14.49 9.43 -0.60
N ALA A 100 -13.73 8.39 -0.25
CA ALA A 100 -13.60 7.21 -1.09
C ALA A 100 -13.41 5.93 -0.26
N THR A 101 -13.92 4.80 -0.79
CA THR A 101 -13.62 3.47 -0.25
C THR A 101 -12.21 3.03 -0.62
N SER A 102 -11.67 2.01 0.08
CA SER A 102 -10.41 1.36 -0.31
C SER A 102 -10.43 0.94 -1.78
N ARG A 103 -11.48 0.27 -2.20
CA ARG A 103 -11.70 -0.19 -3.58
C ARG A 103 -11.62 0.93 -4.62
N GLN A 104 -12.27 2.07 -4.35
CA GLN A 104 -12.24 3.22 -5.26
C GLN A 104 -10.83 3.79 -5.39
N ARG A 105 -10.09 3.92 -4.27
CA ARG A 105 -8.68 4.35 -4.29
C ARG A 105 -7.80 3.37 -5.03
N THR A 106 -7.93 2.08 -4.74
CA THR A 106 -7.17 1.02 -5.41
C THR A 106 -7.38 1.07 -6.92
N SER A 107 -8.64 1.18 -7.38
CA SER A 107 -8.94 1.29 -8.80
C SER A 107 -8.32 2.54 -9.44
N ALA A 108 -8.41 3.70 -8.78
CA ALA A 108 -7.81 4.94 -9.26
C ALA A 108 -6.27 4.85 -9.32
N TYR A 109 -5.64 4.27 -8.31
CA TYR A 109 -4.18 4.07 -8.33
C TYR A 109 -3.73 3.06 -9.39
N LEU A 110 -4.52 2.03 -9.66
CA LEU A 110 -4.26 1.06 -10.73
C LEU A 110 -4.41 1.70 -12.12
N ALA A 111 -5.39 2.58 -12.32
CA ALA A 111 -5.52 3.36 -13.55
C ALA A 111 -4.29 4.26 -13.78
N ASN A 112 -3.86 4.99 -12.76
CA ASN A 112 -2.64 5.81 -12.82
C ASN A 112 -1.37 4.95 -13.03
N PHE A 113 -1.34 3.74 -12.44
CA PHE A 113 -0.25 2.79 -12.66
C PHE A 113 -0.17 2.36 -14.14
N ALA A 114 -1.31 2.11 -14.79
CA ALA A 114 -1.34 1.80 -16.21
C ALA A 114 -0.73 2.95 -17.05
N GLU A 115 -1.04 4.20 -16.72
CA GLU A 115 -0.45 5.35 -17.39
C GLU A 115 1.07 5.41 -17.22
N ASP A 116 1.58 5.13 -16.01
CA ASP A 116 3.02 5.03 -15.77
C ASP A 116 3.67 3.98 -16.68
N ILE A 117 3.08 2.79 -16.78
CA ILE A 117 3.61 1.70 -17.59
C ILE A 117 3.53 2.04 -19.09
N VAL A 118 2.43 2.66 -19.55
CA VAL A 118 2.28 3.10 -20.95
C VAL A 118 3.36 4.12 -21.32
N ARG A 119 3.63 5.09 -20.46
CA ARG A 119 4.70 6.07 -20.67
C ARG A 119 6.08 5.42 -20.74
N MET A 120 6.36 4.47 -19.85
CA MET A 120 7.60 3.71 -19.86
C MET A 120 7.73 2.81 -21.09
N ALA A 121 6.63 2.17 -21.52
CA ALA A 121 6.60 1.37 -22.75
C ALA A 121 6.85 2.26 -23.99
N LYS A 122 6.21 3.43 -24.05
CA LYS A 122 6.43 4.42 -25.14
C LYS A 122 7.91 4.83 -25.22
N ALA A 123 8.50 5.19 -24.09
CA ALA A 123 9.92 5.57 -24.04
C ALA A 123 10.83 4.40 -24.44
N GLY A 124 10.56 3.18 -23.96
CA GLY A 124 11.33 1.99 -24.33
C GLY A 124 11.25 1.64 -25.81
N VAL A 125 10.04 1.71 -26.40
CA VAL A 125 9.82 1.49 -27.84
C VAL A 125 10.57 2.52 -28.68
N LEU A 126 10.54 3.80 -28.29
CA LEU A 126 11.29 4.86 -28.97
C LEU A 126 12.81 4.59 -28.95
N MET A 127 13.32 4.03 -27.84
CA MET A 127 14.72 3.63 -27.71
C MET A 127 15.05 2.30 -28.41
N GLY A 128 14.08 1.65 -29.03
CA GLY A 128 14.26 0.38 -29.72
C GLY A 128 14.35 -0.84 -28.79
N TYR A 129 13.90 -0.70 -27.54
CA TYR A 129 13.91 -1.82 -26.57
C TYR A 129 12.85 -2.86 -26.92
N ASP A 130 13.15 -4.12 -26.62
CA ASP A 130 12.18 -5.21 -26.59
C ASP A 130 11.36 -5.19 -25.28
N GLU A 131 10.34 -6.05 -25.22
CA GLU A 131 9.45 -6.14 -24.08
C GLU A 131 10.17 -6.50 -22.77
N GLN A 132 11.12 -7.41 -22.84
CA GLN A 132 11.87 -7.86 -21.65
C GLN A 132 12.71 -6.74 -21.06
N LYS A 133 13.34 -5.96 -21.92
CA LYS A 133 14.15 -4.81 -21.52
C LYS A 133 13.28 -3.69 -20.96
N ILE A 134 12.10 -3.44 -21.55
CA ILE A 134 11.12 -2.50 -21.02
C ILE A 134 10.64 -2.97 -19.63
N LEU A 135 10.26 -4.24 -19.48
CA LEU A 135 9.79 -4.78 -18.20
C LEU A 135 10.87 -4.76 -17.12
N SER A 136 12.11 -5.07 -17.48
CA SER A 136 13.26 -4.94 -16.57
C SER A 136 13.44 -3.50 -16.10
N ALA A 137 13.33 -2.53 -17.02
CA ALA A 137 13.43 -1.11 -16.70
C ALA A 137 12.27 -0.63 -15.81
N VAL A 138 11.05 -1.16 -15.99
CA VAL A 138 9.91 -0.91 -15.09
C VAL A 138 10.24 -1.37 -13.67
N ARG A 139 10.71 -2.61 -13.51
CA ARG A 139 11.07 -3.16 -12.20
C ARG A 139 12.17 -2.34 -11.50
N THR A 140 13.21 -2.00 -12.24
CA THR A 140 14.30 -1.17 -11.72
C THR A 140 13.83 0.23 -11.36
N GLY A 141 12.96 0.82 -12.18
CA GLY A 141 12.43 2.17 -11.97
C GLY A 141 11.59 2.30 -10.70
N TYR A 142 10.87 1.26 -10.29
CA TYR A 142 10.12 1.26 -9.03
C TYR A 142 11.00 0.99 -7.81
N LYS A 143 12.08 0.25 -7.98
CA LYS A 143 13.07 0.04 -6.92
C LYS A 143 13.95 1.28 -6.74
N ASP A 144 14.50 1.78 -7.82
CA ASP A 144 15.33 2.98 -7.88
C ASP A 144 15.16 3.69 -9.23
N PRO A 145 14.40 4.81 -9.28
CA PRO A 145 14.17 5.55 -10.50
C PRO A 145 15.45 6.04 -11.21
N TYR A 146 16.49 6.29 -10.45
CA TYR A 146 17.76 6.77 -11.02
C TYR A 146 18.55 5.68 -11.72
N LEU A 147 18.36 4.42 -11.35
CA LEU A 147 18.98 3.27 -12.00
C LEU A 147 18.25 2.81 -13.26
N SER A 148 17.01 3.26 -13.49
CA SER A 148 16.26 2.88 -14.68
C SER A 148 16.85 3.52 -15.93
N SER A 149 17.35 2.68 -16.82
CA SER A 149 17.87 3.15 -18.13
C SER A 149 16.80 3.82 -18.99
N VAL A 150 15.52 3.43 -18.83
CA VAL A 150 14.39 4.07 -19.51
C VAL A 150 14.18 5.48 -18.98
N ILE A 151 14.12 5.66 -17.66
CA ILE A 151 13.92 6.97 -17.03
C ILE A 151 15.08 7.91 -17.37
N THR A 152 16.32 7.44 -17.22
CA THR A 152 17.51 8.25 -17.50
C THR A 152 17.59 8.68 -18.95
N LYS A 153 17.29 7.77 -19.90
CA LYS A 153 17.35 8.09 -21.33
C LYS A 153 16.14 8.88 -21.80
N ALA A 154 14.93 8.63 -21.28
CA ALA A 154 13.74 9.39 -21.63
C ALA A 154 13.92 10.88 -21.38
N ARG A 155 14.60 11.29 -20.31
CA ARG A 155 14.94 12.68 -20.03
C ARG A 155 15.77 13.32 -21.14
N ARG A 156 16.67 12.55 -21.80
CA ARG A 156 17.47 13.05 -22.92
C ARG A 156 16.65 13.29 -24.19
N TYR A 157 15.50 12.63 -24.33
CA TYR A 157 14.58 12.77 -25.46
C TYR A 157 13.39 13.67 -25.15
N ASP A 158 13.45 14.41 -24.05
CA ASP A 158 12.37 15.29 -23.58
C ASP A 158 11.01 14.59 -23.45
N ILE A 159 11.04 13.28 -23.16
CA ILE A 159 9.85 12.49 -22.91
C ILE A 159 9.45 12.63 -21.44
N ASN A 160 8.32 13.25 -21.20
CA ASN A 160 7.75 13.30 -19.87
C ASN A 160 7.22 11.90 -19.48
N ILE A 161 7.95 11.21 -18.58
CA ILE A 161 7.56 9.94 -17.97
C ILE A 161 7.08 10.14 -16.53
N ALA A 162 6.90 11.39 -16.10
CA ALA A 162 6.35 11.68 -14.80
C ALA A 162 4.92 11.13 -14.70
N SER A 163 4.65 10.44 -13.59
CA SER A 163 3.33 9.89 -13.31
C SER A 163 2.32 10.98 -12.97
N PRO A 164 1.06 10.87 -13.42
CA PRO A 164 -0.02 11.72 -12.95
C PRO A 164 -0.24 11.63 -11.44
N SER A 165 0.17 10.52 -10.81
CA SER A 165 0.13 10.36 -9.36
C SER A 165 1.26 11.09 -8.63
N TYR A 166 2.18 11.71 -9.36
CA TYR A 166 3.23 12.58 -8.83
C TYR A 166 2.61 13.89 -8.33
N GLY A 167 2.07 13.84 -7.13
CA GLY A 167 1.56 15.04 -6.46
C GLY A 167 2.66 15.83 -5.75
N LYS A 168 2.27 16.96 -5.18
CA LYS A 168 3.07 17.66 -4.18
C LYS A 168 3.15 16.79 -2.94
N GLY A 169 4.27 16.14 -2.68
CA GLY A 169 4.44 15.31 -1.49
C GLY A 169 5.33 14.09 -1.69
N ILE A 170 5.30 13.21 -0.70
CA ILE A 170 6.16 12.01 -0.62
C ILE A 170 5.78 10.90 -1.62
N PHE A 171 4.59 10.95 -2.19
CA PHE A 171 4.04 9.87 -3.01
C PHE A 171 4.18 10.19 -4.49
N LYS A 172 5.24 9.66 -5.08
CA LYS A 172 5.66 10.06 -6.42
C LYS A 172 5.32 9.08 -7.53
N ALA A 173 4.78 7.89 -7.22
CA ALA A 173 4.44 6.90 -8.24
C ALA A 173 3.17 6.14 -7.84
N ALA A 174 2.35 5.80 -8.82
CA ALA A 174 1.11 5.06 -8.60
C ALA A 174 1.35 3.70 -7.94
N TYR A 175 2.44 3.01 -8.31
CA TYR A 175 2.88 1.77 -7.67
C TYR A 175 3.02 1.92 -6.15
N HIS A 176 3.72 2.96 -5.69
CA HIS A 176 3.90 3.21 -4.26
C HIS A 176 2.60 3.57 -3.56
N ASN A 177 1.68 4.25 -4.25
CA ASN A 177 0.37 4.57 -3.70
C ASN A 177 -0.49 3.32 -3.48
N ILE A 178 -0.45 2.34 -4.42
CA ILE A 178 -1.12 1.04 -4.25
C ILE A 178 -0.58 0.33 -3.01
N ILE A 179 0.74 0.19 -2.90
CA ILE A 179 1.39 -0.51 -1.79
C ILE A 179 1.06 0.16 -0.45
N ARG A 180 1.21 1.48 -0.36
CA ARG A 180 0.97 2.23 0.87
C ARG A 180 -0.48 2.22 1.32
N ASN A 181 -1.43 2.36 0.38
CA ASN A 181 -2.84 2.26 0.69
C ASN A 181 -3.15 0.91 1.33
N ALA A 182 -2.70 -0.17 0.72
CA ALA A 182 -2.92 -1.51 1.24
C ALA A 182 -2.24 -1.76 2.59
N GLN A 183 -1.00 -1.34 2.74
CA GLN A 183 -0.27 -1.44 4.02
C GLN A 183 -0.97 -0.68 5.14
N GLN A 184 -1.48 0.53 4.84
CA GLN A 184 -2.22 1.33 5.81
C GLN A 184 -3.55 0.67 6.19
N MET A 185 -4.30 0.16 5.20
CA MET A 185 -5.55 -0.54 5.47
C MET A 185 -5.34 -1.76 6.39
N VAL A 186 -4.31 -2.57 6.12
CA VAL A 186 -3.96 -3.71 6.96
C VAL A 186 -3.51 -3.26 8.35
N ALA A 187 -2.66 -2.24 8.46
CA ALA A 187 -2.16 -1.78 9.76
C ALA A 187 -3.28 -1.22 10.65
N VAL A 188 -4.23 -0.45 10.08
CA VAL A 188 -5.39 0.06 10.82
C VAL A 188 -6.33 -1.07 11.23
N ALA A 189 -6.59 -2.05 10.35
CA ALA A 189 -7.40 -3.21 10.68
C ALA A 189 -6.83 -4.00 11.86
N TRP A 190 -5.52 -4.17 11.91
CA TRP A 190 -4.84 -4.76 13.07
C TRP A 190 -5.03 -3.92 14.34
N GLY A 191 -4.94 -2.59 14.26
CA GLY A 191 -5.22 -1.70 15.39
C GLY A 191 -6.65 -1.83 15.91
N ILE A 192 -7.64 -1.96 15.02
CA ILE A 192 -9.05 -2.18 15.39
C ILE A 192 -9.22 -3.52 16.13
N ALA A 193 -8.63 -4.58 15.61
CA ALA A 193 -8.67 -5.90 16.27
C ALA A 193 -7.93 -5.90 17.61
N GLU A 194 -6.79 -5.22 17.72
CA GLU A 194 -6.07 -5.05 18.99
C GLU A 194 -6.91 -4.30 20.03
N GLN A 195 -7.63 -3.23 19.62
CA GLN A 195 -8.54 -2.52 20.53
C GLN A 195 -9.69 -3.40 21.01
N ALA A 196 -10.31 -4.17 20.10
CA ALA A 196 -11.36 -5.12 20.47
C ALA A 196 -10.84 -6.14 21.49
N TYR A 197 -9.67 -6.72 21.23
CA TYR A 197 -9.01 -7.65 22.15
C TYR A 197 -8.80 -7.04 23.53
N GLY A 198 -8.26 -5.80 23.61
CA GLY A 198 -8.05 -5.13 24.89
C GLY A 198 -9.34 -4.96 25.68
N LYS A 199 -10.41 -4.49 25.01
CA LYS A 199 -11.74 -4.31 25.63
C LYS A 199 -12.32 -5.61 26.15
N GLU A 200 -12.32 -6.66 25.32
CA GLU A 200 -12.86 -7.98 25.68
C GLU A 200 -12.11 -8.63 26.87
N HIS A 201 -10.83 -8.28 27.07
CA HIS A 201 -10.02 -8.78 28.15
C HIS A 201 -9.95 -7.83 29.36
N GLY A 202 -10.83 -6.84 29.44
CA GLY A 202 -10.98 -5.96 30.61
C GLY A 202 -9.92 -4.87 30.74
N ALA A 203 -9.22 -4.53 29.66
CA ALA A 203 -8.34 -3.37 29.68
C ALA A 203 -9.16 -2.08 29.81
N VAL A 204 -8.69 -1.14 30.63
CA VAL A 204 -9.35 0.15 30.90
C VAL A 204 -8.69 1.30 30.17
N ALA A 205 -7.42 1.16 29.80
CA ALA A 205 -6.62 2.16 29.14
C ALA A 205 -5.47 1.48 28.38
N TYR A 206 -4.67 2.27 27.69
CA TYR A 206 -3.44 1.79 27.06
C TYR A 206 -2.38 2.88 27.04
N ARG A 207 -1.12 2.49 26.94
CA ARG A 207 0.02 3.37 26.72
C ARG A 207 0.66 3.05 25.39
N VAL A 208 0.99 4.10 24.62
CA VAL A 208 1.67 4.00 23.33
C VAL A 208 3.18 3.94 23.53
N PHE A 209 3.84 3.15 22.71
CA PHE A 209 5.31 3.03 22.66
C PHE A 209 5.79 3.18 21.22
N ARG A 210 6.95 3.81 21.09
CA ARG A 210 7.62 3.94 19.79
C ARG A 210 8.13 2.58 19.33
N GLY A 211 7.78 2.19 18.10
CA GLY A 211 8.32 1.00 17.43
C GLY A 211 9.42 1.33 16.42
N SER A 212 9.89 2.56 16.39
CA SER A 212 10.90 3.05 15.45
C SER A 212 11.71 4.17 16.09
N SER A 213 12.99 4.26 15.79
CA SER A 213 13.87 5.37 16.18
C SER A 213 13.73 6.60 15.27
N TYR A 214 12.89 6.55 14.25
CA TYR A 214 12.66 7.69 13.34
C TYR A 214 11.98 8.83 14.09
N LEU A 215 12.50 10.04 13.95
CA LEU A 215 11.89 11.24 14.54
C LEU A 215 10.50 11.45 13.95
N CYS A 216 9.49 11.51 14.80
CA CYS A 216 8.11 11.75 14.41
C CYS A 216 7.37 12.49 15.51
N PRO A 217 7.14 13.81 15.36
CA PRO A 217 6.47 14.61 16.39
C PRO A 217 5.11 14.05 16.82
N ILE A 218 4.32 13.52 15.87
CA ILE A 218 3.01 12.91 16.18
C ILE A 218 3.20 11.71 17.10
N CYS A 219 4.11 10.79 16.75
CA CYS A 219 4.34 9.60 17.59
C CYS A 219 4.99 9.94 18.92
N ASP A 220 5.82 10.99 18.98
CA ASP A 220 6.46 11.43 20.22
C ASP A 220 5.42 11.99 21.18
N ASP A 221 4.49 12.80 20.69
CA ASP A 221 3.38 13.35 21.45
C ASP A 221 2.50 12.22 22.02
N GLU A 222 2.05 11.29 21.18
CA GLU A 222 1.18 10.17 21.55
C GLU A 222 1.80 9.19 22.59
N THR A 223 3.11 9.24 22.82
CA THR A 223 3.77 8.43 23.85
C THR A 223 3.81 9.07 25.23
N THR A 224 3.42 10.33 25.35
CA THR A 224 3.59 11.10 26.59
C THR A 224 2.50 10.86 27.62
N TYR A 225 1.34 10.35 27.24
CA TYR A 225 0.19 10.19 28.12
C TYR A 225 -0.45 8.80 28.05
N ILE A 226 -1.39 8.53 28.94
CA ILE A 226 -2.21 7.34 28.95
C ILE A 226 -3.46 7.63 28.12
N HIS A 227 -3.77 6.71 27.20
CA HIS A 227 -4.94 6.77 26.36
C HIS A 227 -6.09 5.94 26.92
N HIS A 228 -7.31 6.40 26.69
CA HIS A 228 -8.52 5.65 26.95
C HIS A 228 -9.12 5.08 25.66
N PHE A 229 -9.99 4.11 25.75
CA PHE A 229 -10.69 3.60 24.57
C PHE A 229 -11.61 4.67 23.98
N GLY A 230 -11.35 5.08 22.74
CA GLY A 230 -11.94 6.22 22.06
C GLY A 230 -10.92 7.27 21.62
N ASP A 231 -9.76 7.28 22.26
CA ASP A 231 -8.63 8.10 21.82
C ASP A 231 -7.97 7.54 20.55
N PRO A 232 -7.15 8.34 19.85
CA PRO A 232 -6.40 7.87 18.68
C PRO A 232 -5.56 6.63 18.99
N TYR A 233 -5.61 5.65 18.10
CA TYR A 233 -4.90 4.37 18.23
C TYR A 233 -3.92 4.17 17.06
N PRO A 234 -2.71 3.58 17.30
CA PRO A 234 -1.78 3.35 16.21
C PRO A 234 -2.37 2.42 15.12
N PRO A 235 -2.10 2.69 13.84
CA PRO A 235 -1.09 3.62 13.30
C PRO A 235 -1.61 5.06 13.18
N PHE A 236 -0.89 6.04 13.70
CA PHE A 236 -1.26 7.47 13.65
C PHE A 236 -1.00 8.12 12.29
N HIS A 237 -0.13 7.53 11.49
CA HIS A 237 0.26 8.01 10.17
C HIS A 237 0.77 6.83 9.30
N LEU A 238 0.98 7.08 8.03
CA LEU A 238 1.57 6.10 7.12
C LEU A 238 2.93 5.61 7.63
N ASN A 239 3.14 4.29 7.60
CA ASN A 239 4.34 3.61 8.10
C ASN A 239 4.58 3.76 9.62
N CYS A 240 3.59 4.15 10.39
CA CYS A 240 3.68 4.15 11.83
C CYS A 240 3.99 2.74 12.36
N ARG A 241 4.96 2.65 13.25
CA ARG A 241 5.41 1.39 13.90
C ARG A 241 5.07 1.35 15.38
N CYS A 242 4.38 2.39 15.88
CA CYS A 242 3.99 2.44 17.30
C CYS A 242 3.12 1.25 17.66
N PHE A 243 3.25 0.80 18.90
CA PHE A 243 2.48 -0.29 19.49
C PHE A 243 1.97 0.13 20.86
N VAL A 244 1.05 -0.62 21.41
CA VAL A 244 0.44 -0.32 22.70
C VAL A 244 0.73 -1.40 23.72
N LYS A 245 0.64 -1.01 24.99
CA LYS A 245 0.46 -1.92 26.12
C LYS A 245 -0.85 -1.56 26.81
N PHE A 246 -1.68 -2.55 27.01
CA PHE A 246 -2.93 -2.38 27.73
C PHE A 246 -2.69 -2.22 29.23
N ILE A 247 -3.54 -1.44 29.85
CA ILE A 247 -3.60 -1.21 31.29
C ILE A 247 -4.89 -1.86 31.78
N TYR A 248 -4.77 -2.76 32.73
CA TYR A 248 -5.88 -3.44 33.38
C TYR A 248 -6.07 -2.87 34.77
N ASN A 249 -7.31 -2.87 35.29
CA ASN A 249 -7.50 -2.62 36.70
C ASN A 249 -6.77 -3.71 37.47
N GLU A 250 -5.90 -3.33 38.40
CA GLU A 250 -5.43 -4.27 39.41
C GLU A 250 -6.67 -4.73 40.17
N GLU A 251 -7.04 -5.99 40.06
CA GLU A 251 -7.96 -6.57 41.03
C GLU A 251 -7.35 -6.33 42.39
N LYS A 252 -8.06 -5.60 43.26
CA LYS A 252 -7.75 -5.56 44.66
C LYS A 252 -7.97 -6.98 45.16
N ASN A 253 -6.88 -7.76 45.18
CA ASN A 253 -6.87 -9.00 45.92
C ASN A 253 -7.05 -8.62 47.39
N GLU A 254 -8.32 -8.65 47.85
CA GLU A 254 -8.65 -8.77 49.27
C GLU A 254 -8.43 -10.21 49.72
#